data_d2297a08f5422cf3a7fc11c0e2390d5d
#
_entry.id   d2297a08f5422cf3a7fc11c0e2390d5d
#
_cell.length_a   1.000
_cell.length_b   1.000
_cell.length_c   1.000
_cell.angle_alpha   90.00
_cell.angle_beta   90.00
_cell.angle_gamma   90.00
#
_symmetry.space_group_name_H-M   'P 1'
#
loop_
_entity.id
_entity.type
_entity.pdbx_description
1 polymer ?
#
loop_
_entity_poly.entity_id
_entity_poly.type
_entity_poly.pdbx_seq_one_letter_code
_entity_poly.pdbx_strand_id
1 'polypeptide(L)'
;MRVWIFQTGEPLHIDSENSRPMRAMNLCNKLVDRGHDVVLWSSAFNHQKKIHRSRSSESIRINSNFEIRLIPSCGYKKHIGLARLVDHGQMAINFKRLLNQEEAAPDVAFIGYPPIEAATVFSNWLIKRNIPAMLDVKDLWPQMFV
;
A
#
# COMPACT_ATOMS: atom_id res chain seq x y z
N MET A 1 -10.64 -14.23 -8.79
CA MET A 1 -11.02 -13.16 -7.81
C MET A 1 -10.08 -12.00 -7.99
N ARG A 2 -10.59 -10.77 -7.79
CA ARG A 2 -9.77 -9.56 -7.72
C ARG A 2 -9.41 -9.28 -6.26
N VAL A 3 -8.12 -9.25 -5.96
CA VAL A 3 -7.60 -9.04 -4.61
C VAL A 3 -6.81 -7.74 -4.57
N TRP A 4 -7.16 -6.85 -3.64
CA TRP A 4 -6.37 -5.65 -3.40
C TRP A 4 -5.56 -5.78 -2.13
N ILE A 5 -4.29 -5.41 -2.20
CA ILE A 5 -3.35 -5.42 -1.10
C ILE A 5 -2.87 -3.99 -0.90
N PHE A 6 -2.88 -3.50 0.33
CA PHE A 6 -2.28 -2.23 0.72
C PHE A 6 -1.09 -2.48 1.62
N GLN A 7 0.10 -2.05 1.19
CA GLN A 7 1.34 -2.16 1.97
C GLN A 7 2.38 -1.14 1.51
N THR A 8 2.89 -0.30 2.42
CA THR A 8 3.75 0.84 2.05
C THR A 8 5.21 0.70 2.45
N GLY A 9 5.53 -0.02 3.52
CA GLY A 9 6.87 -0.07 4.12
C GLY A 9 7.80 -1.15 3.57
N GLU A 10 7.35 -1.95 2.59
CA GLU A 10 8.13 -3.05 2.04
C GLU A 10 8.78 -2.69 0.69
N PRO A 11 9.93 -3.32 0.34
CA PRO A 11 10.51 -3.22 -0.99
C PRO A 11 9.53 -3.74 -2.05
N LEU A 12 9.56 -3.13 -3.22
CA LEU A 12 8.79 -3.54 -4.39
C LEU A 12 9.71 -4.12 -5.46
N HIS A 13 9.18 -4.93 -6.37
CA HIS A 13 9.94 -5.46 -7.53
C HIS A 13 10.56 -4.36 -8.40
N ILE A 14 9.99 -3.16 -8.36
CA ILE A 14 10.46 -1.98 -9.11
C ILE A 14 11.61 -1.22 -8.43
N ASP A 15 11.96 -1.54 -7.18
CA ASP A 15 13.00 -0.81 -6.43
C ASP A 15 14.43 -1.19 -6.81
N SER A 16 14.67 -2.44 -7.15
CA SER A 16 15.93 -2.99 -7.69
C SER A 16 15.75 -4.45 -8.07
N GLU A 17 16.56 -4.96 -9.00
CA GLU A 17 16.56 -6.36 -9.45
C GLU A 17 16.82 -7.36 -8.32
N ASN A 18 17.52 -6.94 -7.25
CA ASN A 18 17.89 -7.76 -6.09
C ASN A 18 17.06 -7.45 -4.84
N SER A 19 15.94 -6.73 -4.94
CA SER A 19 15.12 -6.48 -3.77
C SER A 19 14.44 -7.77 -3.31
N ARG A 20 14.82 -8.23 -2.10
CA ARG A 20 14.20 -9.43 -1.52
C ARG A 20 12.70 -9.17 -1.26
N PRO A 21 11.81 -9.98 -1.85
CA PRO A 21 10.38 -9.83 -1.61
C PRO A 21 10.06 -10.11 -0.15
N MET A 22 9.27 -9.23 0.45
CA MET A 22 8.78 -9.39 1.81
C MET A 22 7.34 -9.94 1.79
N ARG A 23 6.62 -9.85 2.91
CA ARG A 23 5.32 -10.50 3.12
C ARG A 23 4.29 -10.14 2.05
N ALA A 24 4.10 -8.86 1.76
CA ALA A 24 3.09 -8.42 0.80
C ALA A 24 3.42 -8.87 -0.63
N MET A 25 4.67 -8.73 -1.06
CA MET A 25 5.08 -9.19 -2.39
C MET A 25 4.98 -10.72 -2.54
N ASN A 26 5.35 -11.47 -1.50
CA ASN A 26 5.19 -12.93 -1.50
C ASN A 26 3.72 -13.34 -1.57
N LEU A 27 2.84 -12.62 -0.87
CA LEU A 27 1.39 -12.83 -0.95
C LEU A 27 0.86 -12.53 -2.36
N CYS A 28 1.26 -11.38 -2.95
CA CYS A 28 0.91 -11.03 -4.33
C CYS A 28 1.29 -12.14 -5.30
N ASN A 29 2.55 -12.58 -5.27
CA ASN A 29 3.05 -13.65 -6.16
C ASN A 29 2.23 -14.93 -6.00
N LYS A 30 1.97 -15.37 -4.76
CA LYS A 30 1.18 -16.58 -4.50
C LYS A 30 -0.27 -16.48 -4.97
N LEU A 31 -0.88 -15.32 -4.87
CA LEU A 31 -2.23 -15.09 -5.38
C LEU A 31 -2.26 -15.11 -6.91
N VAL A 32 -1.28 -14.47 -7.55
CA VAL A 32 -1.11 -14.50 -9.01
C VAL A 32 -0.88 -15.92 -9.52
N ASP A 33 -0.01 -16.70 -8.88
CA ASP A 33 0.26 -18.12 -9.21
C ASP A 33 -1.03 -18.97 -9.13
N ARG A 34 -2.01 -18.54 -8.33
CA ARG A 34 -3.32 -19.20 -8.19
C ARG A 34 -4.39 -18.65 -9.14
N GLY A 35 -4.01 -17.76 -10.06
CA GLY A 35 -4.89 -17.21 -11.09
C GLY A 35 -5.81 -16.10 -10.59
N HIS A 36 -5.44 -15.39 -9.51
CA HIS A 36 -6.15 -14.21 -9.05
C HIS A 36 -5.60 -12.93 -9.69
N ASP A 37 -6.47 -11.94 -9.91
CA ASP A 37 -6.07 -10.60 -10.32
C ASP A 37 -5.68 -9.78 -9.08
N VAL A 38 -4.45 -9.34 -9.03
CA VAL A 38 -3.87 -8.68 -7.85
C VAL A 38 -3.50 -7.23 -8.14
N VAL A 39 -3.93 -6.33 -7.28
CA VAL A 39 -3.49 -4.93 -7.24
C VAL A 39 -2.81 -4.66 -5.91
N LEU A 40 -1.54 -4.28 -5.96
CA LEU A 40 -0.79 -3.83 -4.79
C LEU A 40 -0.74 -2.31 -4.76
N TRP A 41 -1.44 -1.71 -3.81
CA TRP A 41 -1.34 -0.30 -3.47
C TRP A 41 -0.16 -0.07 -2.54
N SER A 42 0.76 0.78 -2.94
CA SER A 42 1.95 1.10 -2.16
C SER A 42 2.32 2.57 -2.26
N SER A 43 3.26 3.01 -1.42
CA SER A 43 3.75 4.39 -1.45
C SER A 43 4.63 4.66 -2.68
N ALA A 44 4.45 5.81 -3.30
CA ALA A 44 5.39 6.35 -4.28
C ALA A 44 6.72 6.81 -3.65
N PHE A 45 6.81 6.85 -2.33
CA PHE A 45 8.03 7.15 -1.58
C PHE A 45 8.63 5.88 -0.97
N ASN A 46 9.87 5.58 -1.29
CA ASN A 46 10.61 4.48 -0.68
C ASN A 46 11.10 4.93 0.71
N HIS A 47 10.43 4.46 1.73
CA HIS A 47 10.70 4.78 3.13
C HIS A 47 12.09 4.35 3.61
N GLN A 48 12.66 3.27 3.07
CA GLN A 48 13.99 2.78 3.47
C GLN A 48 15.10 3.63 2.84
N LYS A 49 15.01 3.87 1.52
CA LYS A 49 16.00 4.63 0.76
C LYS A 49 15.81 6.15 0.82
N LYS A 50 14.67 6.64 1.35
CA LYS A 50 14.30 8.07 1.40
C LYS A 50 14.30 8.75 0.03
N ILE A 51 13.87 8.02 -0.98
CA ILE A 51 13.76 8.50 -2.36
C ILE A 51 12.34 8.28 -2.89
N HIS A 52 11.91 9.11 -3.83
CA HIS A 52 10.67 8.89 -4.53
C HIS A 52 10.85 7.87 -5.66
N ARG A 53 9.95 6.87 -5.71
CA ARG A 53 9.75 5.98 -6.85
C ARG A 53 9.09 6.73 -8.01
N SER A 54 8.10 7.57 -7.64
CA SER A 54 7.40 8.47 -8.55
C SER A 54 6.96 9.74 -7.80
N ARG A 55 6.79 10.85 -8.50
CA ARG A 55 6.26 12.10 -7.94
C ARG A 55 4.75 12.22 -8.11
N SER A 56 4.15 11.35 -8.90
CA SER A 56 2.71 11.30 -9.17
C SER A 56 2.14 9.92 -8.86
N SER A 57 0.83 9.78 -8.92
CA SER A 57 0.20 8.46 -8.97
C SER A 57 0.61 7.74 -10.24
N GLU A 58 0.98 6.51 -10.12
CA GLU A 58 1.45 5.68 -11.22
C GLU A 58 0.92 4.26 -11.08
N SER A 59 0.55 3.65 -12.20
CA SER A 59 0.08 2.29 -12.29
C SER A 59 1.08 1.50 -13.14
N ILE A 60 1.73 0.53 -12.52
CA ILE A 60 2.81 -0.27 -13.11
C ILE A 60 2.35 -1.69 -13.26
N ARG A 61 2.13 -2.11 -14.51
CA ARG A 61 1.75 -3.49 -14.80
C ARG A 61 2.97 -4.40 -14.77
N ILE A 62 2.95 -5.38 -13.88
CA ILE A 62 4.03 -6.38 -13.74
C ILE A 62 3.79 -7.56 -14.70
N ASN A 63 2.54 -8.04 -14.78
CA ASN A 63 2.11 -9.06 -15.74
C ASN A 63 0.59 -8.94 -16.01
N SER A 64 -0.01 -9.90 -16.70
CA SER A 64 -1.45 -9.89 -17.04
C SER A 64 -2.37 -9.76 -15.83
N ASN A 65 -1.96 -10.31 -14.67
CA ASN A 65 -2.79 -10.45 -13.47
C ASN A 65 -2.22 -9.70 -12.27
N PHE A 66 -1.13 -8.92 -12.44
CA PHE A 66 -0.52 -8.18 -11.34
C PHE A 66 -0.16 -6.75 -11.72
N GLU A 67 -0.62 -5.83 -10.92
CA GLU A 67 -0.40 -4.39 -11.05
C GLU A 67 0.01 -3.78 -9.70
N ILE A 68 1.00 -2.89 -9.74
CA ILE A 68 1.40 -2.07 -8.59
C ILE A 68 0.90 -0.64 -8.83
N ARG A 69 0.20 -0.07 -7.86
CA ARG A 69 -0.29 1.31 -7.89
C ARG A 69 0.37 2.14 -6.83
N LEU A 70 1.02 3.21 -7.25
CA LEU A 70 1.79 4.09 -6.38
C LEU A 70 0.95 5.28 -5.92
N ILE A 71 0.90 5.48 -4.60
CA ILE A 71 0.20 6.58 -3.94
C ILE A 71 1.23 7.67 -3.64
N PRO A 72 1.11 8.87 -4.25
CA PRO A 72 2.06 9.95 -4.04
C PRO A 72 1.95 10.58 -2.65
N SER A 73 3.08 11.00 -2.12
CA SER A 73 3.22 11.76 -0.88
C SER A 73 4.48 12.62 -0.91
N CYS A 74 4.62 13.56 0.03
CA CYS A 74 5.75 14.50 0.04
C CYS A 74 7.09 13.85 0.40
N GLY A 75 7.06 12.72 1.08
CA GLY A 75 8.26 12.08 1.60
C GLY A 75 8.81 12.76 2.85
N TYR A 76 9.82 12.15 3.46
CA TYR A 76 10.49 12.68 4.65
C TYR A 76 11.93 12.17 4.76
N LYS A 77 12.78 12.94 5.44
CA LYS A 77 14.20 12.59 5.63
C LYS A 77 14.45 11.79 6.91
N LYS A 78 13.79 12.16 8.02
CA LYS A 78 13.97 11.54 9.34
C LYS A 78 12.83 10.57 9.66
N HIS A 79 13.14 9.43 10.29
CA HIS A 79 12.15 8.41 10.66
C HIS A 79 11.16 8.86 11.74
N ILE A 80 11.56 9.82 12.58
CA ILE A 80 10.74 10.39 13.64
C ILE A 80 10.60 11.89 13.36
N GLY A 81 9.37 12.43 13.44
CA GLY A 81 9.10 13.85 13.30
C GLY A 81 7.80 14.18 12.59
N LEU A 82 7.40 15.45 12.67
CA LEU A 82 6.18 15.97 12.06
C LEU A 82 6.11 15.76 10.54
N ALA A 83 7.24 15.82 9.85
CA ALA A 83 7.30 15.60 8.40
C ALA A 83 6.78 14.21 8.00
N ARG A 84 6.99 13.17 8.82
CA ARG A 84 6.43 11.83 8.60
C ARG A 84 4.91 11.81 8.77
N LEU A 85 4.38 12.52 9.77
CA LEU A 85 2.93 12.63 9.97
C LEU A 85 2.27 13.38 8.81
N VAL A 86 2.89 14.44 8.32
CA VAL A 86 2.42 15.20 7.14
C VAL A 86 2.41 14.28 5.89
N ASP A 87 3.48 13.51 5.68
CA ASP A 87 3.58 12.55 4.58
C ASP A 87 2.46 11.49 4.63
N HIS A 88 2.23 10.90 5.79
CA HIS A 88 1.17 9.90 5.99
C HIS A 88 -0.22 10.50 5.77
N GLY A 89 -0.47 11.71 6.28
CA GLY A 89 -1.73 12.42 6.07
C GLY A 89 -1.98 12.75 4.60
N GLN A 90 -0.95 13.25 3.90
CA GLN A 90 -1.04 13.52 2.47
C GLN A 90 -1.26 12.23 1.66
N MET A 91 -0.54 11.15 1.99
CA MET A 91 -0.74 9.85 1.36
C MET A 91 -2.19 9.36 1.54
N ALA A 92 -2.76 9.49 2.74
CA ALA A 92 -4.13 9.09 3.02
C ALA A 92 -5.14 9.90 2.19
N ILE A 93 -4.95 11.22 2.06
CA ILE A 93 -5.80 12.09 1.23
C ILE A 93 -5.72 11.67 -0.24
N ASN A 94 -4.51 11.45 -0.76
CA ASN A 94 -4.30 11.04 -2.14
C ASN A 94 -4.87 9.64 -2.38
N PHE A 95 -4.69 8.71 -1.45
CA PHE A 95 -5.27 7.38 -1.54
C PHE A 95 -6.79 7.42 -1.61
N LYS A 96 -7.44 8.22 -0.76
CA LYS A 96 -8.89 8.42 -0.80
C LYS A 96 -9.37 8.92 -2.16
N ARG A 97 -8.65 9.86 -2.78
CA ARG A 97 -8.96 10.36 -4.12
C ARG A 97 -8.85 9.27 -5.16
N LEU A 98 -7.75 8.50 -5.15
CA LEU A 98 -7.53 7.39 -6.07
C LEU A 98 -8.60 6.31 -5.92
N LEU A 99 -8.90 5.88 -4.69
CA LEU A 99 -9.95 4.91 -4.42
C LEU A 99 -11.34 5.34 -4.94
N ASN A 100 -11.65 6.63 -4.89
CA ASN A 100 -12.93 7.16 -5.39
C ASN A 100 -13.00 7.26 -6.92
N GLN A 101 -11.85 7.16 -7.60
CA GLN A 101 -11.77 7.12 -9.06
C GLN A 101 -11.82 5.69 -9.61
N GLU A 102 -11.74 4.68 -8.73
CA GLU A 102 -11.78 3.28 -9.15
C GLU A 102 -13.19 2.86 -9.60
N GLU A 103 -13.28 2.40 -10.84
CA GLU A 103 -14.53 1.88 -11.42
C GLU A 103 -14.84 0.46 -10.96
N ALA A 104 -13.80 -0.33 -10.70
CA ALA A 104 -13.90 -1.73 -10.33
C ALA A 104 -13.33 -1.99 -8.93
N ALA A 105 -14.17 -2.49 -8.03
CA ALA A 105 -13.79 -2.84 -6.67
C ALA A 105 -13.18 -4.25 -6.59
N PRO A 106 -12.39 -4.57 -5.53
CA PRO A 106 -11.92 -5.92 -5.27
C PRO A 106 -13.02 -6.79 -4.67
N ASP A 107 -12.86 -8.11 -4.76
CA ASP A 107 -13.69 -9.09 -4.05
C ASP A 107 -13.29 -9.20 -2.58
N VAL A 108 -12.00 -8.98 -2.29
CA VAL A 108 -11.41 -9.02 -0.94
C VAL A 108 -10.17 -8.14 -0.88
N ALA A 109 -9.87 -7.61 0.30
CA ALA A 109 -8.67 -6.80 0.51
C ALA A 109 -7.80 -7.32 1.67
N PHE A 110 -6.49 -7.05 1.56
CA PHE A 110 -5.50 -7.25 2.62
C PHE A 110 -4.85 -5.90 2.94
N ILE A 111 -4.88 -5.50 4.21
CA ILE A 111 -4.45 -4.17 4.66
C ILE A 111 -3.27 -4.33 5.60
N GLY A 112 -2.09 -3.89 5.17
CA GLY A 112 -0.91 -3.77 6.02
C GLY A 112 -0.98 -2.51 6.89
N TYR A 113 -0.71 -2.67 8.18
CA TYR A 113 -0.69 -1.61 9.18
C TYR A 113 0.70 -1.59 9.85
N PRO A 114 1.36 -0.43 10.03
CA PRO A 114 0.99 0.95 9.68
C PRO A 114 1.17 1.28 8.18
N PRO A 115 0.81 2.50 7.72
CA PRO A 115 0.40 3.71 8.44
C PRO A 115 -1.10 3.73 8.76
N ILE A 116 -1.45 4.30 9.92
CA ILE A 116 -2.83 4.33 10.46
C ILE A 116 -3.78 5.05 9.51
N GLU A 117 -3.38 6.23 9.04
CA GLU A 117 -4.21 7.15 8.28
C GLU A 117 -4.69 6.51 6.97
N ALA A 118 -3.77 5.93 6.22
CA ALA A 118 -4.09 5.29 4.95
C ALA A 118 -4.84 3.96 5.13
N ALA A 119 -4.48 3.16 6.15
CA ALA A 119 -5.20 1.94 6.49
C ALA A 119 -6.66 2.25 6.89
N THR A 120 -6.90 3.31 7.67
CA THR A 120 -8.23 3.78 8.04
C THR A 120 -9.05 4.22 6.82
N VAL A 121 -8.44 4.99 5.93
CA VAL A 121 -9.10 5.41 4.67
C VAL A 121 -9.53 4.21 3.85
N PHE A 122 -8.63 3.23 3.69
CA PHE A 122 -8.94 2.04 2.90
C PHE A 122 -10.01 1.17 3.57
N SER A 123 -9.89 0.92 4.87
CA SER A 123 -10.90 0.16 5.63
C SER A 123 -12.28 0.79 5.51
N ASN A 124 -12.40 2.10 5.69
CA ASN A 124 -13.67 2.82 5.57
C ASN A 124 -14.26 2.76 4.15
N TRP A 125 -13.40 2.80 3.12
CA TRP A 125 -13.83 2.67 1.74
C TRP A 125 -14.38 1.27 1.43
N LEU A 126 -13.74 0.22 1.98
CA LEU A 126 -14.18 -1.18 1.85
C LEU A 126 -15.46 -1.46 2.62
N ILE A 127 -15.57 -0.99 3.87
CA ILE A 127 -16.76 -1.16 4.71
C ILE A 127 -18.00 -0.58 4.02
N LYS A 128 -17.89 0.63 3.46
CA LYS A 128 -19.00 1.28 2.73
C LYS A 128 -19.49 0.49 1.51
N ARG A 129 -18.68 -0.44 1.02
CA ARG A 129 -18.98 -1.29 -0.14
C ARG A 129 -19.26 -2.75 0.23
N ASN A 130 -19.30 -3.07 1.53
CA ASN A 130 -19.44 -4.42 2.06
C ASN A 130 -18.38 -5.40 1.52
N ILE A 131 -17.14 -4.91 1.31
CA ILE A 131 -16.03 -5.73 0.83
C ILE A 131 -15.28 -6.29 2.03
N PRO A 132 -15.10 -7.62 2.13
CA PRO A 132 -14.35 -8.23 3.22
C PRO A 132 -12.88 -7.85 3.17
N ALA A 133 -12.28 -7.64 4.35
CA ALA A 133 -10.88 -7.29 4.46
C ALA A 133 -10.19 -7.98 5.64
N MET A 134 -8.91 -8.28 5.46
CA MET A 134 -8.01 -8.75 6.52
C MET A 134 -7.03 -7.64 6.86
N LEU A 135 -6.88 -7.35 8.16
CA LEU A 135 -5.90 -6.39 8.67
C LEU A 135 -4.67 -7.12 9.20
N ASP A 136 -3.49 -6.84 8.62
CA ASP A 136 -2.18 -7.33 9.08
C ASP A 136 -1.52 -6.28 9.97
N VAL A 137 -1.65 -6.45 11.28
CA VAL A 137 -1.08 -5.55 12.28
C VAL A 137 0.36 -5.98 12.57
N LYS A 138 1.33 -5.21 12.08
CA LYS A 138 2.76 -5.50 12.25
C LYS A 138 3.32 -4.92 13.55
N ASP A 139 2.84 -3.73 13.95
CA ASP A 139 3.28 -3.01 15.12
C ASP A 139 2.08 -2.55 15.95
N LEU A 140 2.03 -2.95 17.21
CA LEU A 140 1.00 -2.49 18.18
C LEU A 140 1.45 -1.14 18.77
N TRP A 141 1.24 -0.08 18.01
CA TRP A 141 1.43 1.29 18.49
C TRP A 141 0.28 1.70 19.43
N PRO A 142 0.50 2.31 20.59
CA PRO A 142 1.73 2.81 21.21
C PRO A 142 2.41 1.87 22.21
N GLN A 143 2.02 0.61 22.30
CA GLN A 143 2.50 -0.33 23.33
C GLN A 143 4.00 -0.63 23.28
N MET A 144 4.70 -0.24 22.19
CA MET A 144 6.15 -0.38 22.08
C MET A 144 6.94 0.64 22.91
N PHE A 145 6.28 1.57 23.61
CA PHE A 145 6.92 2.61 24.43
C PHE A 145 6.61 2.46 25.94
N VAL A 146 6.13 1.31 26.36
CA VAL A 146 5.87 0.98 27.78
C VAL A 146 6.95 0.03 28.30
#